data_cc2d503abd5a41271d8b355d1714faa0
#
_entry.id   cc2d503abd5a41271d8b355d1714faa0
#
_cell.length_a   1.000
_cell.length_b   1.000
_cell.length_c   1.000
_cell.angle_alpha   90.00
_cell.angle_beta   90.00
_cell.angle_gamma   90.00
#
_symmetry.space_group_name_H-M   'P 1'
#
loop_
_entity.id
_entity.type
_entity.pdbx_description
1 polymer ?
#
loop_
_entity_poly.entity_id
_entity_poly.type
_entity_poly.pdbx_seq_one_letter_code
_entity_poly.pdbx_strand_id
1 'polypeptide(L)'
;MGGGSNILLPEYLPGLALLSSDRSIDIMGDEVTVGAGASWDNLVAETLKNGLFGLENLSSIPGTAGAAPIQNIGAYGVELARFVVSVEALDLQNGLAVTLTVDDCQFEYRDSLFKRHPERFVVTRLTLKLSTRFAPILAYQDLQRLPAQITESAEGLRRAIQSIRAKKLPDYRVFGNVGSFFKNPTLMKSVIQTLEQAQVLNSNTRSARGKVSAAALIQAAELGDLSVGQAG
;
A
#
# COMPACT_ATOMS: atom_id res chain seq x y z
N MET A 1 5.85 13.28 8.62
CA MET A 1 6.56 12.08 8.14
C MET A 1 5.88 10.86 8.76
N GLY A 2 5.70 9.77 8.00
CA GLY A 2 5.18 8.50 8.54
C GLY A 2 6.29 7.62 9.12
N GLY A 3 6.16 6.30 9.01
CA GLY A 3 7.13 5.33 9.58
C GLY A 3 8.48 5.22 8.87
N GLY A 4 8.78 6.04 7.88
CA GLY A 4 10.07 6.04 7.17
C GLY A 4 10.30 4.87 6.20
N SER A 5 9.38 3.93 6.11
CA SER A 5 9.56 2.67 5.37
C SER A 5 9.52 2.78 3.84
N ASN A 6 9.23 3.96 3.29
CA ASN A 6 9.15 4.20 1.84
C ASN A 6 9.86 5.51 1.44
N ILE A 7 10.88 5.90 2.18
CA ILE A 7 11.70 7.07 1.91
C ILE A 7 13.17 6.71 2.08
N LEU A 8 14.00 7.26 1.20
CA LEU A 8 15.46 7.24 1.35
C LEU A 8 15.88 8.62 1.85
N LEU A 9 16.35 8.68 3.09
CA LEU A 9 16.81 9.91 3.71
C LEU A 9 18.28 10.13 3.39
N PRO A 10 18.71 11.38 3.15
CA PRO A 10 20.13 11.71 3.11
C PRO A 10 20.75 11.56 4.52
N GLU A 11 22.07 11.47 4.60
CA GLU A 11 22.80 11.38 5.87
C GLU A 11 22.50 12.58 6.78
N TYR A 12 22.31 13.75 6.19
CA TYR A 12 21.89 14.97 6.88
C TYR A 12 20.63 15.55 6.24
N LEU A 13 19.56 15.69 7.03
CA LEU A 13 18.32 16.33 6.63
C LEU A 13 18.26 17.74 7.26
N PRO A 14 18.44 18.82 6.48
CA PRO A 14 18.30 20.19 7.01
C PRO A 14 16.82 20.46 7.31
N GLY A 15 16.56 21.02 8.51
CA GLY A 15 15.22 21.43 8.91
C GLY A 15 14.60 20.59 10.02
N LEU A 16 13.28 20.62 10.10
CA LEU A 16 12.49 19.97 11.16
C LEU A 16 11.69 18.80 10.60
N ALA A 17 11.87 17.62 11.15
CA ALA A 17 11.02 16.47 10.85
C ALA A 17 9.82 16.43 11.81
N LEU A 18 8.61 16.56 11.29
CA LEU A 18 7.38 16.46 12.05
C LEU A 18 6.82 15.04 11.96
N LEU A 19 6.49 14.46 13.11
CA LEU A 19 5.82 13.16 13.24
C LEU A 19 4.45 13.37 13.86
N SER A 20 3.40 12.81 13.26
CA SER A 20 2.08 12.81 13.88
C SER A 20 2.07 11.92 15.12
N SER A 21 1.57 12.43 16.24
CA SER A 21 1.37 11.68 17.48
C SER A 21 -0.06 11.16 17.65
N ASP A 22 -1.02 11.65 16.83
CA ASP A 22 -2.40 11.18 16.90
C ASP A 22 -2.50 9.73 16.40
N ARG A 23 -2.79 8.82 17.34
CA ARG A 23 -2.93 7.37 17.09
C ARG A 23 -4.35 6.88 17.38
N SER A 24 -5.31 7.80 17.47
CA SER A 24 -6.71 7.45 17.71
C SER A 24 -7.27 6.57 16.60
N ILE A 25 -8.17 5.68 16.98
CA ILE A 25 -8.97 4.85 16.06
C ILE A 25 -10.37 4.89 16.60
N ASP A 26 -11.24 5.65 15.93
CA ASP A 26 -12.62 5.87 16.33
C ASP A 26 -13.53 5.11 15.36
N ILE A 27 -14.36 4.20 15.88
CA ILE A 27 -15.26 3.34 15.09
C ILE A 27 -16.70 3.77 15.35
N MET A 28 -17.42 4.13 14.30
CA MET A 28 -18.84 4.49 14.34
C MET A 28 -19.59 3.70 13.25
N GLY A 29 -20.24 2.61 13.66
CA GLY A 29 -20.92 1.72 12.72
C GLY A 29 -19.92 1.04 11.76
N ASP A 30 -20.02 1.32 10.46
CA ASP A 30 -19.12 0.82 9.42
C ASP A 30 -18.04 1.83 9.00
N GLU A 31 -17.98 2.98 9.64
CA GLU A 31 -16.97 4.00 9.42
C GLU A 31 -15.89 3.99 10.51
N VAL A 32 -14.64 4.17 10.08
CA VAL A 32 -13.47 4.20 10.94
C VAL A 32 -12.68 5.47 10.65
N THR A 33 -12.57 6.36 11.64
CA THR A 33 -11.71 7.54 11.57
C THR A 33 -10.42 7.27 12.34
N VAL A 34 -9.28 7.48 11.70
CA VAL A 34 -7.97 7.14 12.27
C VAL A 34 -7.01 8.32 12.18
N GLY A 35 -6.31 8.58 13.28
CA GLY A 35 -5.26 9.59 13.36
C GLY A 35 -4.02 9.22 12.51
N ALA A 36 -3.38 10.23 11.93
CA ALA A 36 -2.28 10.03 10.99
C ALA A 36 -1.06 9.27 11.56
N GLY A 37 -0.86 9.30 12.89
CA GLY A 37 0.24 8.61 13.58
C GLY A 37 -0.05 7.15 13.93
N ALA A 38 -1.27 6.66 13.74
CA ALA A 38 -1.62 5.27 14.01
C ALA A 38 -0.85 4.32 13.08
N SER A 39 -0.39 3.18 13.61
CA SER A 39 0.20 2.13 12.79
C SER A 39 -0.85 1.56 11.83
N TRP A 40 -0.52 1.48 10.54
CA TRP A 40 -1.43 0.91 9.55
C TRP A 40 -1.82 -0.53 9.86
N ASP A 41 -0.84 -1.39 10.18
CA ASP A 41 -1.13 -2.81 10.46
C ASP A 41 -1.92 -3.01 11.76
N ASN A 42 -1.74 -2.11 12.73
CA ASN A 42 -2.55 -2.10 13.96
C ASN A 42 -4.00 -1.69 13.65
N LEU A 43 -4.21 -0.69 12.77
CA LEU A 43 -5.54 -0.32 12.29
C LEU A 43 -6.24 -1.53 11.66
N VAL A 44 -5.56 -2.27 10.75
CA VAL A 44 -6.13 -3.48 10.14
C VAL A 44 -6.52 -4.51 11.21
N ALA A 45 -5.69 -4.72 12.24
CA ALA A 45 -6.01 -5.65 13.33
C ALA A 45 -7.23 -5.18 14.14
N GLU A 46 -7.31 -3.90 14.48
CA GLU A 46 -8.42 -3.34 15.27
C GLU A 46 -9.75 -3.38 14.49
N THR A 47 -9.74 -3.09 13.18
CA THR A 47 -10.97 -3.20 12.36
C THR A 47 -11.51 -4.62 12.35
N LEU A 48 -10.65 -5.64 12.20
CA LEU A 48 -11.06 -7.05 12.24
C LEU A 48 -11.64 -7.47 13.59
N LYS A 49 -11.03 -7.06 14.71
CA LYS A 49 -11.55 -7.32 16.05
C LYS A 49 -12.95 -6.75 16.27
N ASN A 50 -13.26 -5.65 15.60
CA ASN A 50 -14.56 -4.98 15.66
C ASN A 50 -15.54 -5.46 14.55
N GLY A 51 -15.24 -6.56 13.85
CA GLY A 51 -16.10 -7.11 12.82
C GLY A 51 -16.22 -6.24 11.56
N LEU A 52 -15.20 -5.43 11.28
CA LEU A 52 -15.12 -4.58 10.10
C LEU A 52 -14.05 -5.12 9.13
N PHE A 53 -14.47 -5.38 7.90
CA PHE A 53 -13.73 -6.14 6.89
C PHE A 53 -13.43 -5.32 5.64
N GLY A 54 -12.40 -5.74 4.91
CA GLY A 54 -11.97 -5.17 3.63
C GLY A 54 -10.47 -4.82 3.60
N LEU A 55 -9.84 -4.60 4.75
CA LEU A 55 -8.43 -4.22 4.83
C LEU A 55 -7.46 -5.42 4.92
N GLU A 56 -7.95 -6.66 4.93
CA GLU A 56 -7.14 -7.87 5.14
C GLU A 56 -5.96 -7.96 4.18
N ASN A 57 -6.21 -7.65 2.89
CA ASN A 57 -5.19 -7.69 1.84
C ASN A 57 -4.08 -6.64 2.04
N LEU A 58 -4.35 -5.61 2.82
CA LEU A 58 -3.41 -4.53 3.13
C LEU A 58 -2.64 -4.77 4.43
N SER A 59 -2.73 -5.98 5.00
CA SER A 59 -2.01 -6.38 6.23
C SER A 59 -0.51 -6.31 6.07
N SER A 60 0.19 -6.00 7.16
CA SER A 60 1.66 -5.91 7.24
C SER A 60 2.29 -4.93 6.26
N ILE A 61 1.53 -3.97 5.73
CA ILE A 61 2.14 -2.82 5.06
C ILE A 61 2.74 -1.94 6.16
N PRO A 62 4.05 -1.69 6.14
CA PRO A 62 4.69 -0.86 7.15
C PRO A 62 4.28 0.61 6.97
N GLY A 63 4.33 1.39 8.05
CA GLY A 63 4.04 2.81 8.03
C GLY A 63 2.81 3.19 8.86
N THR A 64 2.32 4.40 8.66
CA THR A 64 1.23 5.00 9.42
C THR A 64 0.00 5.26 8.56
N ALA A 65 -1.16 5.41 9.20
CA ALA A 65 -2.43 5.71 8.52
C ALA A 65 -2.34 7.02 7.71
N GLY A 66 -1.67 8.06 8.21
CA GLY A 66 -1.50 9.31 7.46
C GLY A 66 -0.56 9.22 6.26
N ALA A 67 0.33 8.23 6.23
CA ALA A 67 1.18 7.97 5.07
C ALA A 67 0.47 7.11 3.99
N ALA A 68 -0.58 6.40 4.37
CA ALA A 68 -1.28 5.48 3.49
C ALA A 68 -1.89 6.13 2.24
N PRO A 69 -2.58 7.29 2.32
CA PRO A 69 -3.18 7.96 1.17
C PRO A 69 -2.14 8.63 0.24
N ILE A 70 -0.91 8.90 0.71
CA ILE A 70 0.09 9.62 -0.09
C ILE A 70 0.35 8.91 -1.42
N GLN A 71 0.47 7.61 -1.41
CA GLN A 71 0.68 6.80 -2.61
C GLN A 71 -0.42 5.76 -2.83
N ASN A 72 -1.61 5.97 -2.27
CA ASN A 72 -2.70 5.03 -2.40
C ASN A 72 -2.20 3.60 -2.15
N ILE A 73 -1.77 3.30 -0.91
CA ILE A 73 -1.17 1.99 -0.61
C ILE A 73 -2.03 0.86 -1.15
N GLY A 74 -1.38 -0.20 -1.62
CA GLY A 74 -2.10 -1.34 -2.18
C GLY A 74 -1.23 -2.59 -2.18
N ALA A 75 -1.90 -3.71 -1.94
CA ALA A 75 -1.29 -5.04 -1.97
C ALA A 75 -2.36 -6.09 -2.32
N TYR A 76 -1.93 -7.19 -2.91
CA TYR A 76 -2.76 -8.35 -3.20
C TYR A 76 -4.09 -8.02 -3.89
N GLY A 77 -4.05 -7.07 -4.87
CA GLY A 77 -5.20 -6.71 -5.69
C GLY A 77 -6.16 -5.70 -5.05
N VAL A 78 -5.83 -5.15 -3.87
CA VAL A 78 -6.62 -4.15 -3.17
C VAL A 78 -5.82 -2.85 -3.04
N GLU A 79 -6.47 -1.71 -3.22
CA GLU A 79 -5.93 -0.37 -3.01
C GLU A 79 -6.76 0.39 -1.96
N LEU A 80 -6.09 1.28 -1.21
CA LEU A 80 -6.70 2.07 -0.14
C LEU A 80 -7.91 2.88 -0.60
N ALA A 81 -7.82 3.50 -1.78
CA ALA A 81 -8.86 4.36 -2.35
C ALA A 81 -10.25 3.72 -2.36
N ARG A 82 -10.32 2.38 -2.40
CA ARG A 82 -11.59 1.62 -2.37
C ARG A 82 -12.40 1.87 -1.09
N PHE A 83 -11.75 2.22 -0.01
CA PHE A 83 -12.36 2.33 1.33
C PHE A 83 -12.41 3.77 1.85
N VAL A 84 -11.71 4.70 1.19
CA VAL A 84 -11.61 6.09 1.65
C VAL A 84 -12.97 6.79 1.51
N VAL A 85 -13.41 7.41 2.60
CA VAL A 85 -14.53 8.36 2.62
C VAL A 85 -13.98 9.78 2.49
N SER A 86 -13.00 10.11 3.33
CA SER A 86 -12.36 11.42 3.33
C SER A 86 -10.96 11.37 3.93
N VAL A 87 -10.17 12.38 3.60
CA VAL A 87 -8.86 12.66 4.19
C VAL A 87 -8.86 14.06 4.76
N GLU A 88 -8.61 14.18 6.07
CA GLU A 88 -8.38 15.47 6.69
C GLU A 88 -6.89 15.83 6.57
N ALA A 89 -6.62 17.06 6.20
CA ALA A 89 -5.26 17.56 6.05
C ALA A 89 -5.16 19.04 6.44
N LEU A 90 -3.96 19.46 6.79
CA LEU A 90 -3.60 20.87 6.88
C LEU A 90 -3.05 21.30 5.50
N ASP A 91 -3.66 22.29 4.87
CA ASP A 91 -3.15 22.93 3.66
C ASP A 91 -2.11 23.99 4.07
N LEU A 92 -0.85 23.72 3.77
CA LEU A 92 0.27 24.58 4.16
C LEU A 92 0.34 25.89 3.37
N GLN A 93 -0.38 26.02 2.25
CA GLN A 93 -0.44 27.27 1.47
C GLN A 93 -1.22 28.37 2.18
N ASN A 94 -2.25 28.00 2.94
CA ASN A 94 -3.13 28.97 3.63
C ASN A 94 -3.24 28.72 5.13
N GLY A 95 -2.65 27.64 5.65
CA GLY A 95 -2.68 27.26 7.06
C GLY A 95 -4.04 26.74 7.54
N LEU A 96 -4.96 26.37 6.65
CA LEU A 96 -6.30 25.91 7.02
C LEU A 96 -6.40 24.39 7.02
N ALA A 97 -7.19 23.87 7.96
CA ALA A 97 -7.63 22.49 7.91
C ALA A 97 -8.65 22.30 6.77
N VAL A 98 -8.47 21.24 5.99
CA VAL A 98 -9.34 20.88 4.87
C VAL A 98 -9.75 19.42 4.99
N THR A 99 -10.97 19.12 4.54
CA THR A 99 -11.47 17.74 4.39
C THR A 99 -11.63 17.48 2.90
N LEU A 100 -10.89 16.51 2.41
CA LEU A 100 -10.83 16.11 1.00
C LEU A 100 -11.64 14.83 0.81
N THR A 101 -12.55 14.82 -0.15
CA THR A 101 -13.30 13.62 -0.57
C THR A 101 -12.38 12.68 -1.34
N VAL A 102 -12.86 11.47 -1.63
CA VAL A 102 -12.11 10.51 -2.47
C VAL A 102 -11.79 11.07 -3.85
N ASP A 103 -12.73 11.84 -4.43
CA ASP A 103 -12.55 12.48 -5.75
C ASP A 103 -11.50 13.60 -5.69
N ASP A 104 -11.52 14.42 -4.64
CA ASP A 104 -10.52 15.47 -4.41
C ASP A 104 -9.11 14.87 -4.24
N CYS A 105 -8.99 13.71 -3.62
CA CYS A 105 -7.72 13.02 -3.44
C CYS A 105 -7.11 12.51 -4.75
N GLN A 106 -7.89 12.40 -5.83
CA GLN A 106 -7.44 12.00 -7.17
C GLN A 106 -6.53 10.77 -7.14
N PHE A 107 -6.96 9.73 -6.44
CA PHE A 107 -6.19 8.51 -6.29
C PHE A 107 -5.98 7.79 -7.62
N GLU A 108 -4.75 7.38 -7.86
CA GLU A 108 -4.33 6.53 -8.96
C GLU A 108 -3.42 5.40 -8.45
N TYR A 109 -2.97 4.54 -9.37
CA TYR A 109 -2.02 3.48 -8.99
C TYR A 109 -0.71 4.05 -8.49
N ARG A 110 -0.44 3.87 -7.19
CA ARG A 110 0.73 4.41 -6.50
C ARG A 110 0.85 5.93 -6.61
N ASP A 111 -0.29 6.64 -6.68
CA ASP A 111 -0.34 8.08 -6.84
C ASP A 111 -1.57 8.70 -6.16
N SER A 112 -1.49 10.01 -5.87
CA SER A 112 -2.58 10.82 -5.31
C SER A 112 -2.29 12.30 -5.46
N LEU A 113 -3.28 13.15 -5.15
CA LEU A 113 -3.09 14.60 -4.99
C LEU A 113 -1.91 14.92 -4.05
N PHE A 114 -1.83 14.21 -2.92
CA PHE A 114 -0.79 14.43 -1.90
C PHE A 114 0.61 14.14 -2.43
N LYS A 115 0.76 13.10 -3.24
CA LYS A 115 2.05 12.74 -3.85
C LYS A 115 2.46 13.72 -4.93
N ARG A 116 1.51 14.25 -5.68
CA ARG A 116 1.78 15.26 -6.73
C ARG A 116 2.08 16.64 -6.15
N HIS A 117 1.62 16.91 -4.91
CA HIS A 117 1.84 18.16 -4.20
C HIS A 117 2.45 17.93 -2.81
N PRO A 118 3.70 17.38 -2.72
CA PRO A 118 4.28 16.89 -1.48
C PRO A 118 4.54 17.99 -0.44
N GLU A 119 4.64 19.26 -0.87
CA GLU A 119 4.90 20.42 0.00
C GLU A 119 3.62 21.12 0.45
N ARG A 120 2.45 20.65 -0.02
CA ARG A 120 1.20 21.38 0.24
C ARG A 120 0.40 20.82 1.41
N PHE A 121 0.29 19.50 1.54
CA PHE A 121 -0.64 18.90 2.47
C PHE A 121 0.07 18.08 3.55
N VAL A 122 -0.38 18.27 4.80
CA VAL A 122 -0.03 17.38 5.91
C VAL A 122 -1.29 16.64 6.31
N VAL A 123 -1.37 15.36 5.99
CA VAL A 123 -2.51 14.51 6.38
C VAL A 123 -2.55 14.37 7.89
N THR A 124 -3.71 14.63 8.48
CA THR A 124 -3.96 14.58 9.92
C THR A 124 -4.85 13.42 10.32
N ARG A 125 -5.87 13.08 9.52
CA ARG A 125 -6.79 11.96 9.75
C ARG A 125 -7.22 11.33 8.44
N LEU A 126 -7.68 10.08 8.53
CA LEU A 126 -8.23 9.30 7.43
C LEU A 126 -9.54 8.66 7.89
N THR A 127 -10.61 8.85 7.14
CA THR A 127 -11.89 8.17 7.37
C THR A 127 -12.11 7.12 6.30
N LEU A 128 -12.37 5.90 6.75
CA LEU A 128 -12.60 4.71 5.92
C LEU A 128 -14.01 4.18 6.14
N LYS A 129 -14.64 3.66 5.09
CA LYS A 129 -15.86 2.89 5.15
C LYS A 129 -15.58 1.42 4.86
N LEU A 130 -15.91 0.54 5.80
CA LEU A 130 -15.60 -0.88 5.77
C LEU A 130 -16.88 -1.72 5.73
N SER A 131 -16.75 -2.99 5.41
CA SER A 131 -17.88 -3.92 5.37
C SER A 131 -18.08 -4.58 6.73
N THR A 132 -19.32 -4.73 7.16
CA THR A 132 -19.70 -5.57 8.29
C THR A 132 -19.83 -7.05 7.91
N ARG A 133 -19.69 -7.37 6.62
CA ARG A 133 -19.72 -8.74 6.09
C ARG A 133 -18.38 -9.09 5.46
N PHE A 134 -17.76 -10.15 5.93
CA PHE A 134 -16.53 -10.65 5.33
C PHE A 134 -16.76 -11.19 3.92
N ALA A 135 -15.98 -10.70 2.95
CA ALA A 135 -15.96 -11.15 1.58
C ALA A 135 -14.52 -11.11 1.06
N PRO A 136 -13.79 -12.25 1.09
CA PRO A 136 -12.36 -12.28 0.75
C PRO A 136 -12.10 -11.89 -0.71
N ILE A 137 -11.08 -11.07 -0.94
CA ILE A 137 -10.62 -10.71 -2.28
C ILE A 137 -9.39 -11.57 -2.60
N LEU A 138 -9.60 -12.59 -3.43
CA LEU A 138 -8.59 -13.61 -3.73
C LEU A 138 -8.06 -13.55 -5.17
N ALA A 139 -8.29 -12.44 -5.89
CA ALA A 139 -7.90 -12.31 -7.29
C ALA A 139 -6.38 -12.34 -7.52
N TYR A 140 -5.56 -12.12 -6.49
CA TYR A 140 -4.11 -12.14 -6.60
C TYR A 140 -3.57 -13.58 -6.54
N GLN A 141 -2.63 -13.93 -7.42
CA GLN A 141 -2.13 -15.29 -7.64
C GLN A 141 -1.71 -16.03 -6.35
N ASP A 142 -0.99 -15.35 -5.45
CA ASP A 142 -0.56 -15.97 -4.19
C ASP A 142 -1.74 -16.37 -3.31
N LEU A 143 -2.84 -15.61 -3.37
CA LEU A 143 -4.03 -15.88 -2.55
C LEU A 143 -4.92 -16.95 -3.15
N GLN A 144 -4.93 -17.09 -4.49
CA GLN A 144 -5.69 -18.15 -5.18
C GLN A 144 -5.22 -19.56 -4.83
N ARG A 145 -3.96 -19.69 -4.38
CA ARG A 145 -3.35 -20.97 -4.00
C ARG A 145 -3.57 -21.34 -2.53
N LEU A 146 -4.18 -20.47 -1.75
CA LEU A 146 -4.45 -20.74 -0.35
C LEU A 146 -5.58 -21.77 -0.20
N PRO A 147 -5.49 -22.68 0.77
CA PRO A 147 -6.59 -23.57 1.14
C PRO A 147 -7.84 -22.78 1.53
N ALA A 148 -9.03 -23.27 1.14
CA ALA A 148 -10.29 -22.61 1.43
C ALA A 148 -10.47 -22.32 2.93
N GLN A 149 -10.11 -23.27 3.80
CA GLN A 149 -10.21 -23.13 5.25
C GLN A 149 -9.47 -21.91 5.81
N ILE A 150 -8.42 -21.45 5.13
CA ILE A 150 -7.66 -20.25 5.53
C ILE A 150 -8.39 -18.99 5.09
N THR A 151 -9.05 -19.03 3.93
CA THR A 151 -9.70 -17.86 3.33
C THR A 151 -11.16 -17.70 3.74
N GLU A 152 -11.72 -18.62 4.53
CA GLU A 152 -13.08 -18.57 5.09
C GLU A 152 -13.20 -17.58 6.27
N SER A 153 -12.09 -17.15 6.86
CA SER A 153 -12.08 -16.15 7.92
C SER A 153 -11.11 -15.00 7.63
N ALA A 154 -11.48 -13.80 8.08
CA ALA A 154 -10.67 -12.61 7.90
C ALA A 154 -9.31 -12.71 8.61
N GLU A 155 -9.28 -13.29 9.82
CA GLU A 155 -8.06 -13.55 10.57
C GLU A 155 -7.18 -14.59 9.90
N GLY A 156 -7.79 -15.63 9.30
CA GLY A 156 -7.09 -16.65 8.52
C GLY A 156 -6.40 -16.01 7.31
N LEU A 157 -7.13 -15.21 6.53
CA LEU A 157 -6.60 -14.48 5.38
C LEU A 157 -5.49 -13.52 5.80
N ARG A 158 -5.70 -12.73 6.89
CA ARG A 158 -4.69 -11.83 7.42
C ARG A 158 -3.39 -12.57 7.77
N ARG A 159 -3.47 -13.66 8.54
CA ARG A 159 -2.29 -14.47 8.92
C ARG A 159 -1.56 -15.05 7.71
N ALA A 160 -2.30 -15.51 6.70
CA ALA A 160 -1.71 -16.00 5.47
C ALA A 160 -0.94 -14.91 4.73
N ILE A 161 -1.51 -13.71 4.60
CA ILE A 161 -0.85 -12.56 3.97
C ILE A 161 0.41 -12.17 4.75
N GLN A 162 0.34 -12.12 6.08
CA GLN A 162 1.51 -11.85 6.92
C GLN A 162 2.63 -12.87 6.67
N SER A 163 2.28 -14.17 6.61
CA SER A 163 3.24 -15.24 6.33
C SER A 163 3.86 -15.12 4.93
N ILE A 164 3.05 -14.83 3.91
CA ILE A 164 3.52 -14.63 2.53
C ILE A 164 4.50 -13.45 2.47
N ARG A 165 4.16 -12.34 3.12
CA ARG A 165 5.02 -11.15 3.15
C ARG A 165 6.32 -11.40 3.87
N ALA A 166 6.29 -12.05 5.04
CA ALA A 166 7.48 -12.38 5.81
C ALA A 166 8.46 -13.31 5.07
N LYS A 167 7.94 -14.16 4.15
CA LYS A 167 8.79 -15.00 3.29
C LYS A 167 9.42 -14.25 2.12
N LYS A 168 8.75 -13.18 1.65
CA LYS A 168 9.18 -12.44 0.44
C LYS A 168 10.03 -11.22 0.75
N LEU A 169 9.86 -10.63 1.93
CA LEU A 169 10.50 -9.38 2.31
C LEU A 169 11.30 -9.59 3.60
N PRO A 170 12.58 -9.25 3.65
CA PRO A 170 13.34 -9.21 4.89
C PRO A 170 12.65 -8.29 5.91
N ASP A 171 12.85 -8.55 7.20
CA ASP A 171 12.41 -7.63 8.24
C ASP A 171 13.21 -6.32 8.14
N TYR A 172 12.54 -5.24 7.76
CA TYR A 172 13.16 -3.93 7.56
C TYR A 172 13.79 -3.35 8.84
N ARG A 173 13.46 -3.88 10.02
CA ARG A 173 14.08 -3.52 11.30
C ARG A 173 15.45 -4.15 11.49
N VAL A 174 15.73 -5.22 10.76
CA VAL A 174 17.01 -5.95 10.77
C VAL A 174 17.83 -5.63 9.53
N PHE A 175 17.18 -5.67 8.37
CA PHE A 175 17.80 -5.36 7.09
C PHE A 175 16.97 -4.27 6.39
N GLY A 176 17.56 -3.05 6.27
CA GLY A 176 16.92 -1.97 5.53
C GLY A 176 16.56 -2.45 4.12
N ASN A 177 15.31 -2.28 3.74
CA ASN A 177 14.84 -2.57 2.39
C ASN A 177 13.71 -1.61 2.02
N VAL A 178 13.49 -1.45 0.73
CA VAL A 178 12.46 -0.56 0.16
C VAL A 178 11.28 -1.34 -0.42
N GLY A 179 11.25 -2.66 -0.22
CA GLY A 179 10.25 -3.55 -0.81
C GLY A 179 10.30 -3.51 -2.35
N SER A 180 9.14 -3.54 -3.01
CA SER A 180 9.07 -3.42 -4.47
C SER A 180 9.34 -1.98 -4.89
N PHE A 181 10.58 -1.66 -5.22
CA PHE A 181 11.04 -0.31 -5.55
C PHE A 181 10.38 0.23 -6.83
N PHE A 182 10.33 -0.58 -7.89
CA PHE A 182 9.80 -0.15 -9.17
C PHE A 182 8.28 -0.28 -9.25
N LYS A 183 7.61 0.74 -9.80
CA LYS A 183 6.21 0.62 -10.21
C LYS A 183 6.09 -0.36 -11.38
N ASN A 184 5.02 -1.16 -11.39
CA ASN A 184 4.67 -1.96 -12.56
C ASN A 184 4.31 -1.04 -13.73
N PRO A 185 5.05 -1.04 -14.85
CA PRO A 185 4.79 -0.18 -15.99
C PRO A 185 3.54 -0.62 -16.75
N THR A 186 2.86 0.33 -17.40
CA THR A 186 1.86 0.06 -18.41
C THR A 186 2.54 0.15 -19.76
N LEU A 187 2.53 -0.94 -20.53
CA LEU A 187 3.18 -1.04 -21.82
C LEU A 187 2.17 -1.03 -22.97
N MET A 188 2.62 -0.57 -24.14
CA MET A 188 1.83 -0.67 -25.37
C MET A 188 1.63 -2.14 -25.76
N LYS A 189 0.49 -2.44 -26.39
CA LYS A 189 0.16 -3.82 -26.82
C LYS A 189 1.25 -4.47 -27.70
N SER A 190 1.84 -3.70 -28.61
CA SER A 190 2.94 -4.18 -29.46
C SER A 190 4.16 -4.63 -28.65
N VAL A 191 4.56 -3.85 -27.63
CA VAL A 191 5.68 -4.20 -26.76
C VAL A 191 5.36 -5.46 -25.95
N ILE A 192 4.13 -5.55 -25.41
CA ILE A 192 3.69 -6.76 -24.69
C ILE A 192 3.77 -7.99 -25.57
N GLN A 193 3.27 -7.91 -26.81
CA GLN A 193 3.34 -9.02 -27.78
C GLN A 193 4.79 -9.46 -28.07
N THR A 194 5.70 -8.51 -28.26
CA THR A 194 7.12 -8.82 -28.45
C THR A 194 7.71 -9.55 -27.25
N LEU A 195 7.41 -9.08 -26.04
CA LEU A 195 7.89 -9.71 -24.80
C LEU A 195 7.25 -11.08 -24.53
N GLU A 196 6.01 -11.29 -24.94
CA GLU A 196 5.35 -12.60 -24.90
C GLU A 196 5.97 -13.59 -25.91
N GLN A 197 6.24 -13.15 -27.14
CA GLN A 197 6.93 -13.94 -28.14
C GLN A 197 8.36 -14.34 -27.72
N ALA A 198 9.05 -13.43 -27.01
CA ALA A 198 10.34 -13.68 -26.40
C ALA A 198 10.29 -14.51 -25.11
N GLN A 199 9.10 -14.97 -24.70
CA GLN A 199 8.84 -15.71 -23.44
C GLN A 199 9.24 -14.97 -22.16
N VAL A 200 9.43 -13.66 -22.22
CA VAL A 200 9.70 -12.79 -21.07
C VAL A 200 8.45 -12.60 -20.23
N LEU A 201 7.30 -12.53 -20.85
CA LEU A 201 6.01 -12.35 -20.19
C LEU A 201 5.08 -13.55 -20.45
N ASN A 202 4.21 -13.78 -19.47
CA ASN A 202 3.11 -14.74 -19.58
C ASN A 202 1.81 -14.13 -18.99
N SER A 203 0.70 -14.85 -19.04
CA SER A 203 -0.59 -14.39 -18.53
C SER A 203 -0.57 -13.97 -17.05
N ASN A 204 0.34 -14.53 -16.25
CA ASN A 204 0.46 -14.25 -14.82
C ASN A 204 1.29 -12.99 -14.50
N THR A 205 2.08 -12.51 -15.47
CA THR A 205 2.98 -11.35 -15.29
C THR A 205 2.39 -10.05 -15.77
N ARG A 206 1.15 -10.06 -16.29
CA ARG A 206 0.44 -8.87 -16.76
C ARG A 206 -1.01 -8.79 -16.29
N SER A 207 -1.53 -7.59 -16.17
CA SER A 207 -2.97 -7.34 -15.96
C SER A 207 -3.69 -7.12 -17.30
N ALA A 208 -5.03 -7.23 -17.26
CA ALA A 208 -5.89 -6.95 -18.43
C ALA A 208 -5.72 -5.53 -19.00
N ARG A 209 -5.24 -4.58 -18.20
CA ARG A 209 -5.01 -3.18 -18.59
C ARG A 209 -3.59 -2.93 -19.14
N GLY A 210 -2.82 -3.97 -19.45
CA GLY A 210 -1.45 -3.83 -20.00
C GLY A 210 -0.38 -3.44 -18.98
N LYS A 211 -0.70 -3.51 -17.67
CA LYS A 211 0.29 -3.33 -16.60
C LYS A 211 1.11 -4.62 -16.47
N VAL A 212 2.42 -4.49 -16.50
CA VAL A 212 3.37 -5.61 -16.49
C VAL A 212 4.16 -5.62 -15.19
N SER A 213 4.45 -6.82 -14.67
CA SER A 213 5.27 -6.97 -13.46
C SER A 213 6.70 -6.46 -13.71
N ALA A 214 7.11 -5.42 -12.97
CA ALA A 214 8.49 -4.94 -13.00
C ALA A 214 9.48 -6.02 -12.54
N ALA A 215 9.11 -6.81 -11.53
CA ALA A 215 9.93 -7.92 -11.06
C ALA A 215 10.17 -8.97 -12.17
N ALA A 216 9.13 -9.29 -12.96
CA ALA A 216 9.29 -10.22 -14.08
C ALA A 216 10.25 -9.68 -15.16
N LEU A 217 10.20 -8.38 -15.43
CA LEU A 217 11.13 -7.72 -16.36
C LEU A 217 12.57 -7.74 -15.84
N ILE A 218 12.77 -7.46 -14.55
CA ILE A 218 14.08 -7.49 -13.90
C ILE A 218 14.68 -8.91 -13.93
N GLN A 219 13.87 -9.92 -13.62
CA GLN A 219 14.29 -11.32 -13.67
C GLN A 219 14.66 -11.75 -15.09
N ALA A 220 13.85 -11.37 -16.09
CA ALA A 220 14.14 -11.70 -17.48
C ALA A 220 15.38 -10.99 -18.04
N ALA A 221 15.73 -9.85 -17.47
CA ALA A 221 16.96 -9.11 -17.77
C ALA A 221 18.18 -9.64 -16.99
N GLU A 222 18.01 -10.68 -16.16
CA GLU A 222 19.06 -11.26 -15.28
C GLU A 222 19.68 -10.24 -14.31
N LEU A 223 18.88 -9.23 -13.91
CA LEU A 223 19.32 -8.17 -12.99
C LEU A 223 18.91 -8.42 -11.52
N GLY A 224 18.31 -9.59 -11.24
CA GLY A 224 17.80 -9.92 -9.90
C GLY A 224 18.87 -10.04 -8.82
N ASP A 225 20.08 -10.43 -9.21
CA ASP A 225 21.22 -10.64 -8.30
C ASP A 225 22.25 -9.49 -8.36
N LEU A 226 21.88 -8.38 -9.02
CA LEU A 226 22.76 -7.23 -9.12
C LEU A 226 22.90 -6.56 -7.74
N SER A 227 24.13 -6.41 -7.27
CA SER A 227 24.43 -5.73 -6.00
C SER A 227 25.54 -4.70 -6.15
N VAL A 228 25.47 -3.65 -5.33
CA VAL A 228 26.49 -2.62 -5.24
C VAL A 228 26.83 -2.42 -3.75
N GLY A 229 27.97 -2.88 -3.32
CA GLY A 229 28.34 -2.90 -1.91
C GLY A 229 27.41 -3.81 -1.11
N GLN A 230 26.69 -3.25 -0.13
CA GLN A 230 25.70 -3.99 0.67
C GLN A 230 24.27 -3.86 0.15
N ALA A 231 24.05 -3.14 -0.96
CA ALA A 231 22.75 -2.95 -1.58
C ALA A 231 22.59 -3.91 -2.76
N GLY A 232 21.46 -4.69 -2.76
CA GLY A 232 21.14 -5.64 -3.83
C GLY A 232 19.67 -6.01 -3.81
#